data_f6b2c02f843adedc1ab237ab6a3f23f2
#
_entry.id   f6b2c02f843adedc1ab237ab6a3f23f2
#
_cell.length_a   1.000
_cell.length_b   1.000
_cell.length_c   1.000
_cell.angle_alpha   90.00
_cell.angle_beta   90.00
_cell.angle_gamma   90.00
#
_symmetry.space_group_name_H-M   'P 1'
#
loop_
_entity.id
_entity.type
_entity.pdbx_description
1 polymer ?
#
loop_
_entity_poly.entity_id
_entity_poly.type
_entity_poly.pdbx_seq_one_letter_code
_entity_poly.pdbx_strand_id
1 'polypeptide(L)'
;GNNGGDGLVIARVLSEKDWQADVVFVLGEKLSPLAQLNRERLNHSDGVSFIRPDELEGRLKTGYDLVIEGIFGTGFSGALPEKAAAVCRLLNQADGFKIALDIPTGLNCDTGEADKDTFRADLTYAFAAYKPAHMTDAGKAYCGETVCLDIGIE
;
A
#
# COMPACT_ATOMS: atom_id res chain seq x y z
N GLY A 1 -3.63 11.43 -0.26
CA GLY A 1 -2.27 11.56 -0.68
C GLY A 1 -1.94 10.84 -1.97
N ASN A 2 -0.69 10.88 -2.32
CA ASN A 2 -0.24 10.29 -3.59
C ASN A 2 0.05 8.79 -3.51
N ASN A 3 -0.05 8.19 -2.34
CA ASN A 3 0.24 6.75 -2.17
C ASN A 3 -0.66 5.88 -3.04
N GLY A 4 -1.94 6.21 -3.13
CA GLY A 4 -2.87 5.50 -4.00
C GLY A 4 -2.48 5.60 -5.47
N GLY A 5 -2.02 6.80 -5.88
CA GLY A 5 -1.54 7.02 -7.24
C GLY A 5 -0.30 6.20 -7.55
N ASP A 6 0.62 6.11 -6.60
CA ASP A 6 1.84 5.29 -6.75
C ASP A 6 1.48 3.81 -6.89
N GLY A 7 0.50 3.34 -6.11
CA GLY A 7 0.00 1.98 -6.23
C GLY A 7 -0.57 1.67 -7.61
N LEU A 8 -1.29 2.62 -8.19
CA LEU A 8 -1.84 2.48 -9.54
C LEU A 8 -0.74 2.39 -10.61
N VAL A 9 0.31 3.19 -10.46
CA VAL A 9 1.48 3.11 -11.36
C VAL A 9 2.14 1.75 -11.26
N ILE A 10 2.31 1.23 -10.04
CA ILE A 10 2.89 -0.10 -9.83
C ILE A 10 2.02 -1.18 -10.46
N ALA A 11 0.70 -1.11 -10.30
CA ALA A 11 -0.22 -2.07 -10.91
C ALA A 11 -0.07 -2.07 -12.44
N ARG A 12 0.07 -0.89 -13.05
CA ARG A 12 0.28 -0.78 -14.48
C ARG A 12 1.60 -1.43 -14.92
N VAL A 13 2.68 -1.13 -14.22
CA VAL A 13 4.00 -1.69 -14.54
C VAL A 13 3.98 -3.22 -14.43
N LEU A 14 3.36 -3.75 -13.37
CA LEU A 14 3.25 -5.20 -13.19
C LEU A 14 2.43 -5.84 -14.31
N SER A 15 1.31 -5.22 -14.71
CA SER A 15 0.49 -5.76 -15.79
C SER A 15 1.23 -5.78 -17.13
N GLU A 16 2.09 -4.80 -17.38
CA GLU A 16 2.95 -4.77 -18.56
C GLU A 16 3.99 -5.89 -18.56
N LYS A 17 4.26 -6.48 -17.39
CA LYS A 17 5.19 -7.60 -17.22
C LYS A 17 4.45 -8.93 -17.01
N ASP A 18 3.21 -9.01 -17.46
CA ASP A 18 2.35 -10.21 -17.45
C ASP A 18 1.91 -10.65 -16.03
N TRP A 19 2.00 -9.77 -15.03
CA TRP A 19 1.39 -10.03 -13.73
C TRP A 19 -0.09 -9.74 -13.76
N GLN A 20 -0.87 -10.53 -13.02
CA GLN A 20 -2.28 -10.24 -12.77
C GLN A 20 -2.38 -9.42 -11.49
N ALA A 21 -3.07 -8.30 -11.53
CA ALA A 21 -3.20 -7.41 -10.39
C ALA A 21 -4.67 -7.15 -10.07
N ASP A 22 -5.03 -7.32 -8.79
CA ASP A 22 -6.32 -6.88 -8.26
C ASP A 22 -6.09 -5.60 -7.47
N VAL A 23 -6.89 -4.58 -7.73
CA VAL A 23 -6.76 -3.26 -7.09
C VAL A 23 -8.00 -2.99 -6.25
N VAL A 24 -7.78 -2.56 -5.00
CA VAL A 24 -8.85 -2.23 -4.05
C VAL A 24 -8.64 -0.80 -3.54
N PHE A 25 -9.68 0.02 -3.61
CA PHE A 25 -9.71 1.33 -2.96
C PHE A 25 -10.39 1.20 -1.60
N VAL A 26 -9.57 1.23 -0.54
CA VAL A 26 -10.04 0.93 0.82
C VAL A 26 -10.88 2.05 1.41
N LEU A 27 -10.50 3.30 1.15
CA LEU A 27 -11.15 4.48 1.75
C LEU A 27 -12.09 5.18 0.77
N GLY A 28 -12.47 4.51 -0.31
CA GLY A 28 -13.32 5.05 -1.34
C GLY A 28 -12.55 5.47 -2.58
N GLU A 29 -13.28 5.93 -3.59
CA GLU A 29 -12.71 6.18 -4.92
C GLU A 29 -12.41 7.66 -5.18
N LYS A 30 -12.37 8.49 -4.13
CA LYS A 30 -12.01 9.90 -4.30
C LYS A 30 -10.51 10.01 -4.50
N LEU A 31 -10.11 10.18 -5.75
CA LEU A 31 -8.72 10.21 -6.17
C LEU A 31 -8.29 11.62 -6.55
N SER A 32 -6.99 11.91 -6.40
CA SER A 32 -6.40 13.11 -6.97
C SER A 32 -6.55 13.08 -8.50
N PRO A 33 -6.46 14.23 -9.20
CA PRO A 33 -6.56 14.23 -10.67
C PRO A 33 -5.53 13.31 -11.33
N LEU A 34 -4.31 13.25 -10.80
CA LEU A 34 -3.27 12.37 -11.34
C LEU A 34 -3.61 10.88 -11.11
N ALA A 35 -4.12 10.55 -9.92
CA ALA A 35 -4.52 9.19 -9.62
C ALA A 35 -5.72 8.76 -10.49
N GLN A 36 -6.67 9.67 -10.76
CA GLN A 36 -7.78 9.38 -11.67
C GLN A 36 -7.27 9.10 -13.08
N LEU A 37 -6.31 9.89 -13.56
CA LEU A 37 -5.72 9.66 -14.87
C LEU A 37 -5.05 8.29 -14.95
N ASN A 38 -4.31 7.91 -13.92
CA ASN A 38 -3.67 6.60 -13.86
C ASN A 38 -4.71 5.47 -13.82
N ARG A 39 -5.81 5.66 -13.11
CA ARG A 39 -6.90 4.68 -13.07
C ARG A 39 -7.53 4.51 -14.45
N GLU A 40 -7.77 5.61 -15.16
CA GLU A 40 -8.34 5.55 -16.52
C GLU A 40 -7.43 4.79 -17.48
N ARG A 41 -6.11 4.99 -17.36
CA ARG A 41 -5.13 4.24 -18.16
C ARG A 41 -5.19 2.75 -17.85
N LEU A 42 -5.39 2.38 -16.57
CA LEU A 42 -5.49 0.98 -16.16
C LEU A 42 -6.77 0.30 -16.63
N ASN A 43 -7.85 1.05 -16.83
CA ASN A 43 -9.11 0.49 -17.34
C ASN A 43 -8.95 -0.14 -18.72
N HIS A 44 -7.89 0.23 -19.45
CA HIS A 44 -7.56 -0.32 -20.76
C HIS A 44 -6.43 -1.35 -20.71
N SER A 45 -5.95 -1.69 -19.50
CA SER A 45 -4.86 -2.65 -19.33
C SER A 45 -5.42 -4.03 -19.03
N ASP A 46 -5.01 -5.03 -19.83
CA ASP A 46 -5.30 -6.41 -19.52
C ASP A 46 -4.54 -6.83 -18.26
N GLY A 47 -5.13 -7.70 -17.47
CA GLY A 47 -4.48 -8.20 -16.27
C GLY A 47 -4.67 -7.34 -15.03
N VAL A 48 -5.39 -6.22 -15.13
CA VAL A 48 -5.73 -5.40 -13.95
C VAL A 48 -7.24 -5.46 -13.73
N SER A 49 -7.66 -5.83 -12.53
CA SER A 49 -9.05 -5.87 -12.12
C SER A 49 -9.25 -4.97 -10.91
N PHE A 50 -10.35 -4.23 -10.90
CA PHE A 50 -10.73 -3.44 -9.73
C PHE A 50 -11.79 -4.22 -8.97
N ILE A 51 -11.49 -4.53 -7.70
CA ILE A 51 -12.41 -5.29 -6.85
C ILE A 51 -12.91 -4.39 -5.71
N ARG A 52 -14.05 -4.75 -5.14
CA ARG A 52 -14.62 -4.02 -4.01
C ARG A 52 -13.97 -4.48 -2.71
N PRO A 53 -13.91 -3.61 -1.68
CA PRO A 53 -13.38 -4.02 -0.37
C PRO A 53 -14.06 -5.26 0.21
N ASP A 54 -15.36 -5.45 -0.03
CA ASP A 54 -16.10 -6.61 0.47
C ASP A 54 -15.72 -7.93 -0.24
N GLU A 55 -15.05 -7.85 -1.37
CA GLU A 55 -14.54 -9.04 -2.07
C GLU A 55 -13.15 -9.46 -1.60
N LEU A 56 -12.47 -8.60 -0.85
CA LEU A 56 -11.05 -8.78 -0.53
C LEU A 56 -10.79 -10.06 0.26
N GLU A 57 -11.60 -10.33 1.29
CA GLU A 57 -11.40 -11.50 2.14
C GLU A 57 -11.44 -12.80 1.33
N GLY A 58 -12.43 -12.93 0.46
CA GLY A 58 -12.54 -14.10 -0.41
C GLY A 58 -11.39 -14.22 -1.38
N ARG A 59 -10.95 -13.10 -1.96
CA ARG A 59 -9.83 -13.09 -2.90
C ARG A 59 -8.51 -13.46 -2.24
N LEU A 60 -8.28 -13.00 -1.01
CA LEU A 60 -7.06 -13.34 -0.27
C LEU A 60 -6.95 -14.84 0.01
N LYS A 61 -8.07 -15.54 0.12
CA LYS A 61 -8.07 -16.99 0.32
C LYS A 61 -7.56 -17.77 -0.90
N THR A 62 -7.64 -17.18 -2.08
CA THR A 62 -7.10 -17.81 -3.29
C THR A 62 -5.59 -17.64 -3.41
N GLY A 63 -5.01 -16.74 -2.61
CA GLY A 63 -3.58 -16.49 -2.55
C GLY A 63 -3.08 -15.46 -3.55
N TYR A 64 -2.10 -14.69 -3.11
CA TYR A 64 -1.37 -13.74 -3.96
C TYR A 64 0.11 -13.93 -3.72
N ASP A 65 0.92 -13.75 -4.76
CA ASP A 65 2.38 -13.78 -4.62
C ASP A 65 2.90 -12.51 -3.97
N LEU A 66 2.27 -11.37 -4.30
CA LEU A 66 2.61 -10.06 -3.75
C LEU A 66 1.37 -9.38 -3.21
N VAL A 67 1.54 -8.74 -2.06
CA VAL A 67 0.53 -7.85 -1.46
C VAL A 67 1.17 -6.48 -1.31
N ILE A 68 0.62 -5.48 -1.97
CA ILE A 68 1.17 -4.12 -1.96
C ILE A 68 0.16 -3.18 -1.32
N GLU A 69 0.58 -2.49 -0.26
CA GLU A 69 -0.29 -1.62 0.52
C GLU A 69 0.14 -0.17 0.33
N GLY A 70 -0.80 0.67 -0.06
CA GLY A 70 -0.60 2.11 -0.22
C GLY A 70 -1.81 2.89 0.26
N ILE A 71 -2.41 2.50 1.40
CA ILE A 71 -3.64 3.13 1.91
C ILE A 71 -3.34 4.52 2.42
N PHE A 72 -2.40 4.63 3.36
CA PHE A 72 -1.92 5.90 3.88
C PHE A 72 -0.43 6.04 3.65
N GLY A 73 0.02 7.26 3.45
CA GLY A 73 1.44 7.60 3.44
C GLY A 73 1.83 8.30 4.74
N THR A 74 2.69 9.31 4.61
CA THR A 74 3.24 10.05 5.73
C THR A 74 2.23 10.94 6.45
N GLY A 75 1.06 11.16 5.87
CA GLY A 75 0.02 12.00 6.48
C GLY A 75 -0.78 11.34 7.59
N PHE A 76 -0.54 10.04 7.85
CA PHE A 76 -1.29 9.35 8.89
C PHE A 76 -0.87 9.79 10.28
N SER A 77 -1.87 10.02 11.15
CA SER A 77 -1.66 10.23 12.58
C SER A 77 -2.91 9.79 13.35
N GLY A 78 -2.74 9.47 14.63
CA GLY A 78 -3.82 9.01 15.49
C GLY A 78 -4.17 7.55 15.28
N ALA A 79 -5.44 7.21 15.45
CA ALA A 79 -5.92 5.83 15.30
C ALA A 79 -6.33 5.54 13.86
N LEU A 80 -6.18 4.30 13.44
CA LEU A 80 -6.64 3.88 12.11
C LEU A 80 -8.18 3.93 12.02
N PRO A 81 -8.74 4.48 10.94
CA PRO A 81 -10.15 4.28 10.64
C PRO A 81 -10.47 2.77 10.55
N GLU A 82 -11.65 2.37 11.01
CA GLU A 82 -12.00 0.94 11.07
C GLU A 82 -11.91 0.24 9.72
N LYS A 83 -12.28 0.91 8.63
CA LYS A 83 -12.15 0.31 7.29
C LYS A 83 -10.71 -0.06 6.95
N ALA A 84 -9.77 0.84 7.26
CA ALA A 84 -8.35 0.60 7.02
C ALA A 84 -7.82 -0.47 7.98
N ALA A 85 -8.22 -0.41 9.26
CA ALA A 85 -7.80 -1.39 10.24
C ALA A 85 -8.25 -2.81 9.87
N ALA A 86 -9.50 -2.96 9.43
CA ALA A 86 -10.03 -4.26 9.02
C ALA A 86 -9.24 -4.83 7.83
N VAL A 87 -8.92 -4.00 6.86
CA VAL A 87 -8.12 -4.42 5.70
C VAL A 87 -6.71 -4.82 6.15
N CYS A 88 -6.07 -4.03 6.99
CA CYS A 88 -4.73 -4.37 7.49
C CYS A 88 -4.71 -5.71 8.23
N ARG A 89 -5.74 -5.98 9.04
CA ARG A 89 -5.85 -7.29 9.71
C ARG A 89 -5.91 -8.44 8.71
N LEU A 90 -6.70 -8.29 7.65
CA LEU A 90 -6.79 -9.30 6.59
C LEU A 90 -5.46 -9.46 5.87
N LEU A 91 -4.81 -8.37 5.50
CA LEU A 91 -3.54 -8.42 4.78
C LEU A 91 -2.43 -9.02 5.64
N ASN A 92 -2.40 -8.73 6.94
CA ASN A 92 -1.39 -9.28 7.84
C ASN A 92 -1.49 -10.79 7.99
N GLN A 93 -2.68 -11.36 7.78
CA GLN A 93 -2.91 -12.80 7.86
C GLN A 93 -2.75 -13.49 6.51
N ALA A 94 -2.69 -12.75 5.43
CA ALA A 94 -2.59 -13.31 4.09
C ALA A 94 -1.19 -13.86 3.83
N ASP A 95 -1.12 -14.88 2.98
CA ASP A 95 0.15 -15.36 2.44
C ASP A 95 0.63 -14.38 1.36
N GLY A 96 1.88 -14.52 0.97
CA GLY A 96 2.49 -13.68 -0.04
C GLY A 96 3.49 -12.71 0.56
N PHE A 97 4.33 -12.16 -0.31
CA PHE A 97 5.34 -11.18 0.08
C PHE A 97 4.69 -9.80 0.22
N LYS A 98 4.83 -9.17 1.38
CA LYS A 98 4.12 -7.93 1.72
C LYS A 98 5.02 -6.71 1.55
N ILE A 99 4.55 -5.77 0.78
CA ILE A 99 5.27 -4.53 0.46
C ILE A 99 4.42 -3.34 0.89
N ALA A 100 5.01 -2.43 1.65
CA ALA A 100 4.39 -1.14 1.97
C ALA A 100 4.99 -0.05 1.09
N LEU A 101 4.14 0.85 0.63
CA LEU A 101 4.55 2.04 -0.12
C LEU A 101 4.71 3.20 0.84
N ASP A 102 5.88 3.78 0.85
CA ASP A 102 6.33 4.90 1.67
C ASP A 102 6.44 4.53 3.15
N ILE A 103 5.34 4.18 3.79
CA ILE A 103 5.31 3.76 5.19
C ILE A 103 4.13 2.81 5.40
N PRO A 104 4.28 1.74 6.20
CA PRO A 104 3.14 0.86 6.48
C PRO A 104 1.98 1.63 7.13
N THR A 105 0.78 1.41 6.63
CA THR A 105 -0.42 2.05 7.17
C THR A 105 -0.61 1.70 8.64
N GLY A 106 -0.82 2.71 9.46
CA GLY A 106 -0.94 2.61 10.91
C GLY A 106 0.30 3.01 11.68
N LEU A 107 1.43 3.17 11.00
CA LEU A 107 2.68 3.61 11.60
C LEU A 107 2.78 5.13 11.51
N ASN A 108 3.06 5.79 12.65
CA ASN A 108 3.28 7.23 12.66
C ASN A 108 4.65 7.55 12.09
N CYS A 109 4.67 8.35 11.05
CA CYS A 109 5.87 8.70 10.30
C CYS A 109 6.94 9.38 11.18
N ASP A 110 6.52 10.21 12.12
CA ASP A 110 7.44 11.04 12.91
C ASP A 110 7.94 10.33 14.17
N THR A 111 7.08 9.53 14.80
CA THR A 111 7.37 8.92 16.10
C THR A 111 7.75 7.46 16.03
N GLY A 112 7.31 6.77 14.99
CA GLY A 112 7.44 5.31 14.90
C GLY A 112 6.41 4.56 15.74
N GLU A 113 5.47 5.26 16.37
CA GLU A 113 4.39 4.61 17.11
C GLU A 113 3.44 3.92 16.12
N ALA A 114 2.99 2.73 16.47
CA ALA A 114 2.15 1.91 15.61
C ALA A 114 0.79 1.66 16.26
N ASP A 115 -0.26 1.73 15.43
CA ASP A 115 -1.58 1.23 15.79
C ASP A 115 -1.52 -0.30 15.93
N LYS A 116 -2.40 -0.87 16.75
CA LYS A 116 -2.44 -2.34 16.95
C LYS A 116 -2.67 -3.12 15.65
N ASP A 117 -3.33 -2.50 14.67
CA ASP A 117 -3.66 -3.13 13.39
C ASP A 117 -2.73 -2.68 12.26
N THR A 118 -1.61 -2.07 12.58
CA THR A 118 -0.64 -1.60 11.59
C THR A 118 -0.23 -2.70 10.62
N PHE A 119 -0.18 -2.39 9.34
CA PHE A 119 0.28 -3.31 8.32
C PHE A 119 1.74 -3.71 8.58
N ARG A 120 2.03 -5.01 8.50
CA ARG A 120 3.39 -5.55 8.69
C ARG A 120 3.97 -5.92 7.34
N ALA A 121 4.92 -5.14 6.88
CA ALA A 121 5.57 -5.35 5.60
C ALA A 121 6.81 -6.23 5.74
N ASP A 122 7.10 -6.98 4.68
CA ASP A 122 8.40 -7.63 4.52
C ASP A 122 9.41 -6.65 3.92
N LEU A 123 8.91 -5.71 3.14
CA LEU A 123 9.70 -4.68 2.49
C LEU A 123 8.92 -3.38 2.43
N THR A 124 9.58 -2.27 2.68
CA THR A 124 8.98 -0.94 2.54
C THR A 124 9.82 -0.12 1.56
N TYR A 125 9.15 0.46 0.57
CA TYR A 125 9.77 1.42 -0.33
C TYR A 125 9.49 2.83 0.16
N ALA A 126 10.52 3.49 0.69
CA ALA A 126 10.45 4.89 1.08
C ALA A 126 10.71 5.76 -0.16
N PHE A 127 9.82 6.72 -0.42
CA PHE A 127 9.93 7.58 -1.59
C PHE A 127 10.71 8.85 -1.24
N ALA A 128 11.71 9.16 -2.05
CA ALA A 128 12.58 10.33 -1.99
C ALA A 128 13.51 10.37 -0.77
N ALA A 129 13.06 10.01 0.43
CA ALA A 129 13.88 10.06 1.64
C ALA A 129 13.35 9.12 2.71
N TYR A 130 14.24 8.68 3.60
CA TYR A 130 13.84 7.98 4.81
C TYR A 130 13.14 8.95 5.76
N LYS A 131 12.11 8.47 6.45
CA LYS A 131 11.38 9.21 7.48
C LYS A 131 11.83 8.71 8.86
N PRO A 132 11.60 9.46 9.94
CA PRO A 132 12.00 9.01 11.28
C PRO A 132 11.52 7.60 11.63
N ALA A 133 10.29 7.25 11.30
CA ALA A 133 9.75 5.93 11.59
C ALA A 133 10.53 4.78 10.93
N HIS A 134 11.17 5.01 9.78
CA HIS A 134 12.00 3.99 9.13
C HIS A 134 13.25 3.67 9.96
N MET A 135 13.68 4.60 10.79
CA MET A 135 14.94 4.51 11.55
C MET A 135 14.75 4.07 12.99
N THR A 136 13.52 4.07 13.50
CA THR A 136 13.25 3.65 14.89
C THR A 136 13.14 2.12 14.95
N ASP A 137 13.51 1.54 16.12
CA ASP A 137 13.37 0.09 16.32
C ASP A 137 11.91 -0.34 16.23
N ALA A 138 11.00 0.45 16.81
CA ALA A 138 9.56 0.17 16.74
C ALA A 138 9.06 0.19 15.30
N GLY A 139 9.47 1.21 14.53
CA GLY A 139 9.07 1.33 13.12
C GLY A 139 9.63 0.22 12.26
N LYS A 140 10.88 -0.16 12.47
CA LYS A 140 11.54 -1.23 11.70
C LYS A 140 10.82 -2.57 11.83
N ALA A 141 10.17 -2.83 12.96
CA ALA A 141 9.41 -4.06 13.17
C ALA A 141 8.25 -4.18 12.18
N TYR A 142 7.70 -3.05 11.71
CA TYR A 142 6.59 -3.04 10.74
C TYR A 142 7.04 -2.81 9.30
N CYS A 143 8.19 -2.18 9.10
CA CYS A 143 8.69 -1.86 7.77
C CYS A 143 9.36 -3.04 7.07
N GLY A 144 9.86 -4.01 7.84
CA GLY A 144 10.74 -5.03 7.29
C GLY A 144 12.01 -4.37 6.77
N GLU A 145 12.53 -4.84 5.65
CA GLU A 145 13.63 -4.17 4.97
C GLU A 145 13.12 -2.86 4.34
N THR A 146 13.83 -1.77 4.53
CA THR A 146 13.45 -0.47 3.96
C THR A 146 14.44 -0.07 2.87
N VAL A 147 13.92 0.23 1.70
CA VAL A 147 14.69 0.73 0.57
C VAL A 147 14.18 2.12 0.22
N CYS A 148 15.08 3.08 0.14
CA CYS A 148 14.74 4.42 -0.28
C CYS A 148 14.91 4.54 -1.79
N LEU A 149 13.84 4.92 -2.47
CA LEU A 149 13.84 5.10 -3.91
C LEU A 149 13.84 6.58 -4.26
N ASP A 150 14.75 6.96 -5.15
CA ASP A 150 14.67 8.24 -5.82
C ASP A 150 13.75 8.03 -7.03
N ILE A 151 12.55 8.57 -6.93
CA ILE A 151 11.54 8.38 -7.98
C ILE A 151 11.58 9.49 -9.02
N GLY A 152 12.62 10.34 -8.98
CA GLY A 152 12.78 11.39 -9.96
C GLY A 152 11.71 12.47 -9.92
N ILE A 153 11.06 12.64 -8.78
CA ILE A 153 10.10 13.73 -8.59
C ILE A 153 10.90 14.96 -8.17
N GLU A 154 11.05 15.83 -9.07
CA GLU A 154 11.70 17.13 -8.84
C GLU A 154 10.67 18.23 -8.72
#